data_2333e2e1e4ad22ba61d4615cbc69f713
#
_entry.id   2333e2e1e4ad22ba61d4615cbc69f713
#
_cell.length_a   1.000
_cell.length_b   1.000
_cell.length_c   1.000
_cell.angle_alpha   90.00
_cell.angle_beta   90.00
_cell.angle_gamma   90.00
#
_symmetry.space_group_name_H-M   'P 1'
#
loop_
_entity.id
_entity.type
_entity.pdbx_description
1 polymer ?
#
loop_
_entity_poly.entity_id
_entity_poly.type
_entity_poly.pdbx_seq_one_letter_code
_entity_poly.pdbx_strand_id
1 'polypeptide(L)'
;MTKFSPRHVAVANSSRDVYDRFSSILKDAGHQTASLTNSSQLFEHLTSSVSPIHLLLLDLRMLDSTGHDRVQSILRLNDGRFPILIFSGSISNADEIVHLTKLGVRGFLNEHSAAHQILPSLAPYLFPNNFDRRTSPRIELGVPVTYRFDNNIATTQMLNLGKGGLAVRTINPLPVGSRIRVQFGLPSMQRDIQISSARVVWSNVRMGMGIQFEQADFQEQSALDEFVDRQINPSRST
;
A
#
# COMPACT_ATOMS: atom_id res chain seq x y z
N MET A 1 -4.73 -13.85 -22.03
CA MET A 1 -5.46 -12.57 -21.93
C MET A 1 -6.17 -12.54 -20.60
N THR A 2 -5.69 -11.75 -19.65
CA THR A 2 -6.34 -11.56 -18.34
C THR A 2 -7.64 -10.77 -18.61
N LYS A 3 -8.79 -11.37 -18.31
CA LYS A 3 -10.08 -10.69 -18.45
C LYS A 3 -10.09 -9.47 -17.52
N PHE A 4 -10.19 -8.28 -18.09
CA PHE A 4 -10.44 -7.05 -17.33
C PHE A 4 -11.82 -7.17 -16.67
N SER A 5 -11.86 -7.11 -15.34
CA SER A 5 -13.11 -7.06 -14.57
C SER A 5 -13.30 -5.63 -14.06
N PRO A 6 -14.37 -4.93 -14.48
CA PRO A 6 -14.73 -3.63 -13.94
C PRO A 6 -14.83 -3.68 -12.41
N ARG A 7 -14.29 -2.69 -11.72
CA ARG A 7 -14.42 -2.55 -10.27
C ARG A 7 -15.45 -1.48 -9.94
N HIS A 8 -16.17 -1.65 -8.84
CA HIS A 8 -17.11 -0.67 -8.31
C HIS A 8 -16.40 0.13 -7.22
N VAL A 9 -16.21 1.42 -7.46
CA VAL A 9 -15.57 2.34 -6.52
C VAL A 9 -16.61 3.28 -5.95
N ALA A 10 -16.83 3.23 -4.65
CA ALA A 10 -17.65 4.20 -3.95
C ALA A 10 -16.79 5.42 -3.57
N VAL A 11 -17.26 6.60 -3.93
CA VAL A 11 -16.62 7.88 -3.59
C VAL A 11 -17.55 8.61 -2.62
N ALA A 12 -17.20 8.56 -1.35
CA ALA A 12 -17.92 9.18 -0.27
C ALA A 12 -17.31 10.57 0.01
N ASN A 13 -17.86 11.60 -0.63
CA ASN A 13 -17.39 12.98 -0.55
C ASN A 13 -18.55 13.94 -0.81
N SER A 14 -18.64 15.02 -0.02
CA SER A 14 -19.67 16.06 -0.18
C SER A 14 -19.40 17.01 -1.36
N SER A 15 -18.17 17.07 -1.85
CA SER A 15 -17.79 17.91 -2.99
C SER A 15 -18.06 17.20 -4.30
N ARG A 16 -18.95 17.79 -5.12
CA ARG A 16 -19.25 17.29 -6.45
C ARG A 16 -18.03 17.32 -7.38
N ASP A 17 -17.21 18.34 -7.30
CA ASP A 17 -16.03 18.50 -8.14
C ASP A 17 -15.00 17.38 -7.91
N VAL A 18 -14.82 16.98 -6.64
CA VAL A 18 -13.95 15.84 -6.28
C VAL A 18 -14.52 14.56 -6.86
N TYR A 19 -15.82 14.31 -6.65
CA TYR A 19 -16.49 13.14 -7.23
C TYR A 19 -16.36 13.09 -8.74
N ASP A 20 -16.72 14.16 -9.45
CA ASP A 20 -16.74 14.20 -10.92
C ASP A 20 -15.34 13.94 -11.50
N ARG A 21 -14.30 14.51 -10.88
CA ARG A 21 -12.91 14.26 -11.27
C ARG A 21 -12.48 12.80 -11.11
N PHE A 22 -12.71 12.21 -9.93
CA PHE A 22 -12.38 10.81 -9.69
C PHE A 22 -13.23 9.87 -10.54
N SER A 23 -14.52 10.17 -10.67
CA SER A 23 -15.46 9.37 -11.45
C SER A 23 -15.09 9.35 -12.94
N SER A 24 -14.73 10.50 -13.54
CA SER A 24 -14.28 10.56 -14.93
C SER A 24 -13.09 9.64 -15.17
N ILE A 25 -12.03 9.80 -14.37
CA ILE A 25 -10.79 9.02 -14.51
C ILE A 25 -11.03 7.51 -14.34
N LEU A 26 -11.86 7.14 -13.37
CA LEU A 26 -12.18 5.73 -13.12
C LEU A 26 -13.05 5.13 -14.22
N LYS A 27 -14.02 5.89 -14.75
CA LYS A 27 -14.86 5.46 -15.88
C LYS A 27 -14.05 5.32 -17.17
N ASP A 28 -13.14 6.25 -17.43
CA ASP A 28 -12.25 6.20 -18.60
C ASP A 28 -11.33 4.96 -18.53
N ALA A 29 -11.00 4.51 -17.32
CA ALA A 29 -10.29 3.27 -17.07
C ALA A 29 -11.18 2.01 -17.04
N GLY A 30 -12.48 2.13 -17.33
CA GLY A 30 -13.43 1.03 -17.42
C GLY A 30 -14.03 0.58 -16.09
N HIS A 31 -13.89 1.36 -15.01
CA HIS A 31 -14.49 1.08 -13.70
C HIS A 31 -15.87 1.74 -13.54
N GLN A 32 -16.64 1.27 -12.58
CA GLN A 32 -17.92 1.88 -12.20
C GLN A 32 -17.75 2.69 -10.91
N THR A 33 -18.48 3.80 -10.80
CA THR A 33 -18.40 4.68 -9.63
C THR A 33 -19.78 4.93 -9.04
N ALA A 34 -19.86 4.98 -7.71
CA ALA A 34 -21.03 5.40 -6.95
C ALA A 34 -20.69 6.66 -6.14
N SER A 35 -21.56 7.66 -6.21
CA SER A 35 -21.46 8.89 -5.41
C SER A 35 -22.24 8.74 -4.13
N LEU A 36 -21.58 8.99 -3.00
CA LEU A 36 -22.18 9.00 -1.68
C LEU A 36 -21.92 10.38 -1.05
N THR A 37 -22.96 11.20 -0.97
CA THR A 37 -22.80 12.63 -0.64
C THR A 37 -23.00 12.94 0.84
N ASN A 38 -23.48 11.97 1.62
CA ASN A 38 -23.70 12.10 3.07
C ASN A 38 -23.51 10.76 3.79
N SER A 39 -23.40 10.84 5.12
CA SER A 39 -23.18 9.67 5.97
C SER A 39 -24.32 8.64 5.89
N SER A 40 -25.56 9.07 5.75
CA SER A 40 -26.72 8.15 5.68
C SER A 40 -26.65 7.29 4.43
N GLN A 41 -26.39 7.88 3.26
CA GLN A 41 -26.19 7.14 2.01
C GLN A 41 -25.00 6.16 2.11
N LEU A 42 -23.93 6.56 2.78
CA LEU A 42 -22.78 5.68 3.00
C LEU A 42 -23.19 4.44 3.80
N PHE A 43 -23.85 4.63 4.95
CA PHE A 43 -24.27 3.51 5.80
C PHE A 43 -25.31 2.62 5.10
N GLU A 44 -26.29 3.20 4.41
CA GLU A 44 -27.26 2.46 3.60
C GLU A 44 -26.57 1.60 2.55
N HIS A 45 -25.60 2.17 1.85
CA HIS A 45 -24.85 1.46 0.80
C HIS A 45 -23.96 0.35 1.37
N LEU A 46 -23.37 0.55 2.56
CA LEU A 46 -22.56 -0.47 3.25
C LEU A 46 -23.38 -1.66 3.77
N THR A 47 -24.63 -1.41 4.15
CA THR A 47 -25.55 -2.44 4.66
C THR A 47 -26.36 -3.11 3.56
N SER A 48 -26.49 -2.48 2.41
CA SER A 48 -27.20 -3.01 1.24
C SER A 48 -26.35 -4.06 0.52
N SER A 49 -26.97 -5.19 0.18
CA SER A 49 -26.34 -6.27 -0.59
C SER A 49 -26.44 -6.05 -2.12
N VAL A 50 -26.95 -4.91 -2.58
CA VAL A 50 -27.36 -4.70 -3.98
C VAL A 50 -26.18 -4.50 -4.94
N SER A 51 -25.08 -3.93 -4.48
CA SER A 51 -23.91 -3.68 -5.35
C SER A 51 -22.60 -3.90 -4.59
N PRO A 52 -21.75 -4.82 -5.03
CA PRO A 52 -20.49 -5.07 -4.34
C PRO A 52 -19.55 -3.86 -4.52
N ILE A 53 -19.17 -3.23 -3.42
CA ILE A 53 -18.07 -2.26 -3.41
C ILE A 53 -16.75 -3.03 -3.48
N HIS A 54 -15.82 -2.56 -4.31
CA HIS A 54 -14.46 -3.10 -4.39
C HIS A 54 -13.42 -2.15 -3.80
N LEU A 55 -13.76 -0.88 -3.65
CA LEU A 55 -12.91 0.16 -3.07
C LEU A 55 -13.80 1.31 -2.57
N LEU A 56 -13.56 1.78 -1.34
CA LEU A 56 -14.18 2.98 -0.80
C LEU A 56 -13.14 4.10 -0.67
N LEU A 57 -13.42 5.25 -1.28
CA LEU A 57 -12.72 6.51 -1.07
C LEU A 57 -13.57 7.36 -0.13
N LEU A 58 -13.05 7.69 1.06
CA LEU A 58 -13.83 8.31 2.14
C LEU A 58 -13.24 9.67 2.53
N ASP A 59 -14.07 10.69 2.52
CA ASP A 59 -13.81 11.99 3.12
C ASP A 59 -14.34 12.01 4.56
N LEU A 60 -13.45 12.18 5.53
CA LEU A 60 -13.83 12.21 6.95
C LEU A 60 -14.72 13.40 7.29
N ARG A 61 -14.65 14.49 6.53
CA ARG A 61 -15.51 15.68 6.71
C ARG A 61 -16.99 15.41 6.48
N MET A 62 -17.31 14.31 5.77
CA MET A 62 -18.70 13.83 5.64
C MET A 62 -19.24 13.20 6.93
N LEU A 63 -18.34 12.73 7.78
CA LEU A 63 -18.70 12.14 9.05
C LEU A 63 -18.75 13.28 10.08
N ASP A 64 -19.87 13.43 10.76
CA ASP A 64 -20.06 14.46 11.80
C ASP A 64 -18.93 14.43 12.86
N SER A 65 -18.93 15.34 13.80
CA SER A 65 -17.90 15.61 14.81
C SER A 65 -17.38 14.41 15.64
N THR A 66 -17.99 13.24 15.51
CA THR A 66 -17.56 11.94 16.09
C THR A 66 -16.83 11.05 15.08
N GLY A 67 -16.09 11.65 14.14
CA GLY A 67 -15.51 10.98 12.96
C GLY A 67 -14.76 9.67 13.23
N HIS A 68 -13.98 9.58 14.31
CA HIS A 68 -13.20 8.38 14.63
C HIS A 68 -14.08 7.16 14.99
N ASP A 69 -15.13 7.35 15.80
CA ASP A 69 -16.07 6.27 16.16
C ASP A 69 -16.84 5.79 14.94
N ARG A 70 -17.14 6.69 14.01
CA ARG A 70 -17.81 6.35 12.76
C ARG A 70 -16.90 5.61 11.79
N VAL A 71 -15.62 5.98 11.70
CA VAL A 71 -14.63 5.21 10.91
C VAL A 71 -14.54 3.78 11.44
N GLN A 72 -14.48 3.61 12.77
CA GLN A 72 -14.48 2.28 13.37
C GLN A 72 -15.77 1.50 13.06
N SER A 73 -16.93 2.16 13.09
CA SER A 73 -18.21 1.55 12.71
C SER A 73 -18.24 1.13 11.23
N ILE A 74 -17.74 1.99 10.33
CA ILE A 74 -17.60 1.69 8.91
C ILE A 74 -16.67 0.49 8.70
N LEU A 75 -15.54 0.44 9.39
CA LEU A 75 -14.58 -0.66 9.29
C LEU A 75 -15.17 -1.98 9.82
N ARG A 76 -15.95 -1.94 10.91
CA ARG A 76 -16.67 -3.12 11.42
C ARG A 76 -17.73 -3.61 10.44
N LEU A 77 -18.52 -2.72 9.86
CA LEU A 77 -19.51 -3.06 8.83
C LEU A 77 -18.85 -3.60 7.56
N ASN A 78 -17.68 -3.08 7.22
CA ASN A 78 -16.91 -3.57 6.09
C ASN A 78 -16.38 -4.99 6.32
N ASP A 79 -16.00 -5.35 7.54
CA ASP A 79 -15.43 -6.66 7.91
C ASP A 79 -14.34 -7.16 6.92
N GLY A 80 -13.49 -6.25 6.47
CA GLY A 80 -12.39 -6.55 5.54
C GLY A 80 -12.81 -6.87 4.09
N ARG A 81 -14.08 -6.71 3.71
CA ARG A 81 -14.60 -7.04 2.37
C ARG A 81 -13.91 -6.27 1.25
N PHE A 82 -13.55 -5.02 1.49
CA PHE A 82 -12.87 -4.17 0.51
C PHE A 82 -11.95 -3.14 1.21
N PRO A 83 -10.91 -2.62 0.51
CA PRO A 83 -10.04 -1.58 1.05
C PRO A 83 -10.78 -0.25 1.20
N ILE A 84 -10.41 0.50 2.26
CA ILE A 84 -10.88 1.86 2.52
C ILE A 84 -9.67 2.79 2.46
N LEU A 85 -9.76 3.82 1.62
CA LEU A 85 -8.79 4.91 1.51
C LEU A 85 -9.43 6.21 1.98
N ILE A 86 -8.66 7.03 2.69
CA ILE A 86 -9.14 8.30 3.21
C ILE A 86 -8.53 9.46 2.41
N PHE A 87 -9.33 10.48 2.09
CA PHE A 87 -8.83 11.72 1.51
C PHE A 87 -7.98 12.48 2.52
N SER A 88 -6.75 12.80 2.15
CA SER A 88 -5.75 13.40 3.04
C SER A 88 -6.11 14.80 3.51
N GLY A 89 -6.87 15.56 2.73
CA GLY A 89 -7.35 16.89 3.13
C GLY A 89 -8.37 16.88 4.28
N SER A 90 -8.85 15.69 4.66
CA SER A 90 -9.73 15.50 5.82
C SER A 90 -8.98 15.12 7.10
N ILE A 91 -7.65 15.04 7.06
CA ILE A 91 -6.79 14.59 8.15
C ILE A 91 -6.12 15.82 8.79
N SER A 92 -6.19 15.91 10.11
CA SER A 92 -5.72 17.09 10.85
C SER A 92 -4.23 17.03 11.20
N ASN A 93 -3.68 15.83 11.45
CA ASN A 93 -2.30 15.65 11.91
C ASN A 93 -1.75 14.24 11.63
N ALA A 94 -0.45 14.05 11.90
CA ALA A 94 0.24 12.78 11.67
C ALA A 94 -0.22 11.65 12.61
N ASP A 95 -0.60 11.97 13.85
CA ASP A 95 -1.06 10.96 14.82
C ASP A 95 -2.39 10.35 14.39
N GLU A 96 -3.23 11.14 13.73
CA GLU A 96 -4.48 10.67 13.15
C GLU A 96 -4.23 9.64 12.03
N ILE A 97 -3.20 9.83 11.21
CA ILE A 97 -2.78 8.85 10.20
C ILE A 97 -2.41 7.52 10.85
N VAL A 98 -1.60 7.58 11.91
CA VAL A 98 -1.18 6.39 12.67
C VAL A 98 -2.38 5.68 13.28
N HIS A 99 -3.30 6.44 13.87
CA HIS A 99 -4.52 5.90 14.48
C HIS A 99 -5.42 5.22 13.43
N LEU A 100 -5.73 5.89 12.32
CA LEU A 100 -6.55 5.35 11.24
C LEU A 100 -5.95 4.10 10.60
N THR A 101 -4.62 4.07 10.45
CA THR A 101 -3.90 2.88 9.94
C THR A 101 -4.05 1.71 10.90
N LYS A 102 -3.92 1.94 12.22
CA LYS A 102 -4.13 0.89 13.25
C LYS A 102 -5.56 0.38 13.27
N LEU A 103 -6.54 1.22 12.96
CA LEU A 103 -7.94 0.81 12.82
C LEU A 103 -8.20 -0.06 11.58
N GLY A 104 -7.31 -0.05 10.57
CA GLY A 104 -7.44 -0.87 9.37
C GLY A 104 -7.68 -0.11 8.07
N VAL A 105 -7.55 1.22 8.09
CA VAL A 105 -7.52 2.04 6.86
C VAL A 105 -6.31 1.63 6.01
N ARG A 106 -6.53 1.41 4.72
CA ARG A 106 -5.52 0.84 3.82
C ARG A 106 -4.62 1.86 3.14
N GLY A 107 -4.98 3.14 3.18
CA GLY A 107 -4.16 4.20 2.61
C GLY A 107 -4.84 5.56 2.62
N PHE A 108 -4.09 6.54 2.12
CA PHE A 108 -4.49 7.94 2.08
C PHE A 108 -4.31 8.47 0.67
N LEU A 109 -5.22 9.33 0.24
CA LEU A 109 -5.30 9.85 -1.12
C LEU A 109 -5.48 11.37 -1.09
N ASN A 110 -4.67 12.08 -1.87
CA ASN A 110 -4.82 13.52 -1.99
C ASN A 110 -5.94 13.82 -3.01
N GLU A 111 -7.01 14.47 -2.56
CA GLU A 111 -8.14 14.89 -3.40
C GLU A 111 -7.75 15.89 -4.50
N HIS A 112 -6.63 16.60 -4.33
CA HIS A 112 -6.09 17.57 -5.29
C HIS A 112 -5.03 16.98 -6.23
N SER A 113 -4.79 15.65 -6.17
CA SER A 113 -3.84 15.00 -7.07
C SER A 113 -4.16 15.29 -8.54
N ALA A 114 -3.12 15.47 -9.33
CA ALA A 114 -3.28 15.61 -10.77
C ALA A 114 -3.90 14.34 -11.38
N ALA A 115 -4.67 14.48 -12.45
CA ALA A 115 -5.41 13.39 -13.08
C ALA A 115 -4.54 12.16 -13.39
N HIS A 116 -3.33 12.39 -13.90
CA HIS A 116 -2.37 11.32 -14.24
C HIS A 116 -1.81 10.57 -13.02
N GLN A 117 -2.01 11.07 -11.79
CA GLN A 117 -1.54 10.45 -10.53
C GLN A 117 -2.65 9.65 -9.84
N ILE A 118 -3.92 9.93 -10.14
CA ILE A 118 -5.06 9.29 -9.45
C ILE A 118 -5.10 7.80 -9.74
N LEU A 119 -5.15 7.41 -11.01
CA LEU A 119 -5.25 5.99 -11.37
C LEU A 119 -4.04 5.16 -10.89
N PRO A 120 -2.77 5.60 -11.04
CA PRO A 120 -1.62 4.90 -10.46
C PRO A 120 -1.70 4.72 -8.94
N SER A 121 -2.19 5.71 -8.19
CA SER A 121 -2.33 5.59 -6.73
C SER A 121 -3.45 4.64 -6.29
N LEU A 122 -4.48 4.46 -7.12
CA LEU A 122 -5.58 3.52 -6.89
C LEU A 122 -5.30 2.10 -7.42
N ALA A 123 -4.38 1.97 -8.36
CA ALA A 123 -4.09 0.72 -9.06
C ALA A 123 -3.80 -0.48 -8.14
N PRO A 124 -3.07 -0.36 -7.00
CA PRO A 124 -2.87 -1.48 -6.07
C PRO A 124 -4.17 -2.03 -5.48
N TYR A 125 -5.20 -1.21 -5.37
CA TYR A 125 -6.49 -1.57 -4.78
C TYR A 125 -7.51 -2.02 -5.84
N LEU A 126 -7.42 -1.46 -7.05
CA LEU A 126 -8.27 -1.81 -8.18
C LEU A 126 -7.87 -3.14 -8.83
N PHE A 127 -6.56 -3.43 -8.83
CA PHE A 127 -5.98 -4.61 -9.47
C PHE A 127 -5.08 -5.41 -8.51
N PRO A 128 -5.60 -5.86 -7.34
CA PRO A 128 -4.77 -6.51 -6.33
C PRO A 128 -4.01 -7.72 -6.88
N ASN A 129 -4.63 -8.51 -7.78
CA ASN A 129 -4.01 -9.68 -8.39
C ASN A 129 -2.89 -9.34 -9.40
N ASN A 130 -2.89 -8.12 -9.95
CA ASN A 130 -1.86 -7.66 -10.90
C ASN A 130 -0.75 -6.86 -10.20
N PHE A 131 -1.07 -6.20 -9.08
CA PHE A 131 -0.14 -5.35 -8.33
C PHE A 131 0.37 -6.01 -7.06
N ASP A 132 -0.44 -6.83 -6.42
CA ASP A 132 0.03 -7.62 -5.28
C ASP A 132 0.54 -8.99 -5.77
N ARG A 133 1.62 -8.97 -6.55
CA ARG A 133 2.44 -10.15 -6.80
C ARG A 133 3.22 -10.58 -5.54
N ARG A 134 2.83 -10.03 -4.39
CA ARG A 134 3.43 -10.35 -3.12
C ARG A 134 2.95 -11.73 -2.70
N THR A 135 3.81 -12.68 -2.88
CA THR A 135 3.59 -14.06 -2.38
C THR A 135 3.72 -14.15 -0.86
N SER A 136 4.14 -13.06 -0.21
CA SER A 136 4.30 -13.00 1.25
C SER A 136 4.06 -11.59 1.81
N PRO A 137 3.56 -11.45 3.06
CA PRO A 137 3.50 -10.20 3.78
C PRO A 137 4.90 -9.60 3.98
N ARG A 138 4.94 -8.30 4.31
CA ARG A 138 6.17 -7.59 4.65
C ARG A 138 6.20 -7.24 6.12
N ILE A 139 7.38 -7.31 6.69
CA ILE A 139 7.66 -6.90 8.07
C ILE A 139 8.39 -5.56 8.06
N GLU A 140 8.04 -4.66 8.96
CA GLU A 140 8.79 -3.43 9.17
C GLU A 140 10.09 -3.75 9.89
N LEU A 141 11.21 -3.27 9.35
CA LEU A 141 12.53 -3.61 9.87
C LEU A 141 13.52 -2.47 9.62
N GLY A 142 13.88 -1.75 10.67
CA GLY A 142 14.77 -0.59 10.62
C GLY A 142 16.26 -0.94 10.64
N VAL A 143 16.72 -1.93 9.86
CA VAL A 143 18.13 -2.33 9.81
C VAL A 143 18.86 -1.64 8.66
N PRO A 144 20.20 -1.44 8.76
CA PRO A 144 21.00 -0.92 7.66
C PRO A 144 21.04 -1.90 6.48
N VAL A 145 20.96 -1.32 5.28
CA VAL A 145 21.09 -2.02 3.99
C VAL A 145 22.19 -1.36 3.19
N THR A 146 23.14 -2.14 2.77
CA THR A 146 24.17 -1.71 1.82
C THR A 146 23.79 -2.21 0.43
N TYR A 147 23.80 -1.32 -0.56
CA TYR A 147 23.61 -1.71 -1.95
C TYR A 147 24.75 -1.20 -2.82
N ARG A 148 25.07 -1.97 -3.85
CA ARG A 148 26.07 -1.63 -4.85
C ARG A 148 25.38 -1.45 -6.20
N PHE A 149 25.64 -0.30 -6.81
CA PHE A 149 25.20 0.06 -8.16
C PHE A 149 26.41 0.56 -8.96
N ASP A 150 26.75 -0.10 -10.03
CA ASP A 150 27.98 0.10 -10.77
C ASP A 150 29.21 0.09 -9.82
N ASN A 151 29.98 1.16 -9.80
CA ASN A 151 31.15 1.32 -8.91
C ASN A 151 30.81 2.02 -7.57
N ASN A 152 29.55 2.36 -7.34
CA ASN A 152 29.12 3.07 -6.14
C ASN A 152 28.57 2.10 -5.10
N ILE A 153 28.89 2.37 -3.84
CA ILE A 153 28.34 1.66 -2.68
C ILE A 153 27.60 2.70 -1.83
N ALA A 154 26.40 2.40 -1.45
CA ALA A 154 25.61 3.24 -0.54
C ALA A 154 24.99 2.40 0.56
N THR A 155 24.92 2.98 1.76
CA THR A 155 24.23 2.39 2.91
C THR A 155 23.03 3.25 3.26
N THR A 156 21.91 2.61 3.53
CA THR A 156 20.64 3.24 3.85
C THR A 156 19.85 2.39 4.84
N GLN A 157 18.67 2.85 5.26
CA GLN A 157 17.83 2.16 6.22
C GLN A 157 16.72 1.38 5.50
N MET A 158 16.53 0.12 5.86
CA MET A 158 15.40 -0.69 5.45
C MET A 158 14.11 -0.15 6.08
N LEU A 159 13.06 -0.01 5.29
CA LEU A 159 11.72 0.32 5.75
C LEU A 159 10.90 -0.94 6.01
N ASN A 160 10.97 -1.88 5.08
CA ASN A 160 10.29 -3.17 5.23
C ASN A 160 10.97 -4.25 4.40
N LEU A 161 10.72 -5.51 4.79
CA LEU A 161 11.28 -6.71 4.18
C LEU A 161 10.16 -7.73 3.91
N GLY A 162 10.19 -8.34 2.74
CA GLY A 162 9.38 -9.50 2.35
C GLY A 162 10.26 -10.57 1.70
N LYS A 163 9.71 -11.75 1.45
CA LYS A 163 10.46 -12.88 0.86
C LYS A 163 11.08 -12.56 -0.52
N GLY A 164 10.42 -11.71 -1.32
CA GLY A 164 10.88 -11.36 -2.68
C GLY A 164 11.44 -9.95 -2.83
N GLY A 165 11.70 -9.22 -1.75
CA GLY A 165 12.23 -7.85 -1.85
C GLY A 165 12.08 -7.01 -0.61
N LEU A 166 12.62 -5.80 -0.66
CA LEU A 166 12.63 -4.85 0.44
C LEU A 166 12.37 -3.42 -0.05
N ALA A 167 12.05 -2.52 0.87
CA ALA A 167 12.04 -1.09 0.62
C ALA A 167 13.08 -0.40 1.53
N VAL A 168 13.73 0.63 0.99
CA VAL A 168 14.73 1.42 1.70
C VAL A 168 14.40 2.89 1.67
N ARG A 169 14.79 3.61 2.73
CA ARG A 169 14.70 5.06 2.82
C ARG A 169 15.96 5.68 2.22
N THR A 170 15.82 6.48 1.17
CA THR A 170 16.94 7.25 0.59
C THR A 170 16.43 8.54 -0.04
N ILE A 171 17.22 9.59 0.08
CA ILE A 171 16.95 10.87 -0.59
C ILE A 171 17.43 10.90 -2.05
N ASN A 172 18.28 9.94 -2.42
CA ASN A 172 18.81 9.78 -3.78
C ASN A 172 18.47 8.38 -4.29
N PRO A 173 17.17 8.09 -4.57
CA PRO A 173 16.78 6.79 -5.07
C PRO A 173 17.25 6.58 -6.50
N LEU A 174 17.69 5.36 -6.80
CA LEU A 174 18.09 4.97 -8.14
C LEU A 174 16.88 4.92 -9.09
N PRO A 175 17.08 5.12 -10.38
CA PRO A 175 16.01 4.97 -11.39
C PRO A 175 15.38 3.57 -11.36
N VAL A 176 14.08 3.50 -11.68
CA VAL A 176 13.38 2.23 -11.86
C VAL A 176 14.04 1.42 -12.97
N GLY A 177 14.23 0.12 -12.75
CA GLY A 177 14.95 -0.78 -13.65
C GLY A 177 16.43 -0.95 -13.34
N SER A 178 17.04 -0.11 -12.48
CA SER A 178 18.44 -0.24 -12.05
C SER A 178 18.67 -1.62 -11.41
N ARG A 179 19.71 -2.31 -11.86
CA ARG A 179 20.18 -3.57 -11.26
C ARG A 179 21.22 -3.28 -10.21
N ILE A 180 21.08 -3.91 -9.05
CA ILE A 180 21.93 -3.68 -7.89
C ILE A 180 22.22 -5.01 -7.19
N ARG A 181 23.28 -5.01 -6.38
CA ARG A 181 23.52 -6.05 -5.36
C ARG A 181 23.15 -5.47 -4.00
N VAL A 182 22.60 -6.29 -3.13
CA VAL A 182 22.12 -5.83 -1.82
C VAL A 182 22.68 -6.73 -0.73
N GLN A 183 23.08 -6.12 0.39
CA GLN A 183 23.56 -6.81 1.58
C GLN A 183 22.93 -6.19 2.83
N PHE A 184 22.47 -7.03 3.77
CA PHE A 184 21.91 -6.59 5.02
C PHE A 184 21.96 -7.68 6.10
N GLY A 185 22.10 -7.28 7.35
CA GLY A 185 22.01 -8.16 8.51
C GLY A 185 20.56 -8.34 8.99
N LEU A 186 20.20 -9.53 9.42
CA LEU A 186 18.95 -9.80 10.11
C LEU A 186 19.18 -9.98 11.61
N PRO A 187 18.30 -9.45 12.50
CA PRO A 187 18.54 -9.44 13.96
C PRO A 187 18.80 -10.79 14.60
N SER A 188 18.34 -11.88 14.02
CA SER A 188 18.51 -13.25 14.53
C SER A 188 19.62 -14.04 13.85
N MET A 189 20.38 -13.41 12.94
CA MET A 189 21.40 -14.10 12.17
C MET A 189 22.80 -13.55 12.46
N GLN A 190 23.80 -14.44 12.50
CA GLN A 190 25.21 -14.06 12.70
C GLN A 190 25.91 -13.62 11.41
N ARG A 191 25.28 -13.81 10.26
CA ARG A 191 25.83 -13.45 8.96
C ARG A 191 24.85 -12.55 8.19
N ASP A 192 25.40 -11.74 7.30
CA ASP A 192 24.59 -10.92 6.41
C ASP A 192 23.97 -11.75 5.29
N ILE A 193 22.77 -11.38 4.90
CA ILE A 193 22.10 -11.85 3.68
C ILE A 193 22.70 -11.09 2.49
N GLN A 194 23.07 -11.82 1.46
CA GLN A 194 23.62 -11.25 0.21
C GLN A 194 22.73 -11.61 -0.98
N ILE A 195 22.19 -10.59 -1.63
CA ILE A 195 21.37 -10.73 -2.85
C ILE A 195 22.24 -10.32 -4.04
N SER A 196 22.63 -11.30 -4.84
CA SER A 196 23.55 -11.12 -5.95
C SER A 196 22.96 -10.32 -7.12
N SER A 197 21.64 -10.41 -7.33
CA SER A 197 20.90 -9.63 -8.33
C SER A 197 19.56 -9.17 -7.78
N ALA A 198 19.36 -7.87 -7.80
CA ALA A 198 18.09 -7.24 -7.44
C ALA A 198 17.82 -6.06 -8.36
N ARG A 199 16.54 -5.68 -8.49
CA ARG A 199 16.10 -4.59 -9.37
C ARG A 199 15.29 -3.57 -8.61
N VAL A 200 15.51 -2.28 -8.90
CA VAL A 200 14.65 -1.19 -8.42
C VAL A 200 13.33 -1.23 -9.19
N VAL A 201 12.22 -1.43 -8.47
CA VAL A 201 10.88 -1.56 -9.05
C VAL A 201 10.00 -0.35 -8.84
N TRP A 202 10.32 0.50 -7.87
CA TRP A 202 9.76 1.84 -7.71
C TRP A 202 10.80 2.77 -7.08
N SER A 203 10.66 4.07 -7.34
CA SER A 203 11.60 5.11 -6.93
C SER A 203 10.84 6.40 -6.64
N ASN A 204 11.09 7.02 -5.48
CA ASN A 204 10.47 8.27 -5.07
C ASN A 204 11.41 9.05 -4.14
N VAL A 205 11.74 10.28 -4.48
CA VAL A 205 12.70 11.12 -3.75
C VAL A 205 12.31 11.44 -2.30
N ARG A 206 11.03 11.33 -1.96
CA ARG A 206 10.54 11.59 -0.58
C ARG A 206 10.43 10.31 0.25
N MET A 207 10.24 9.17 -0.38
CA MET A 207 9.97 7.90 0.30
C MET A 207 11.16 6.94 0.26
N GLY A 208 11.95 6.98 -0.82
CA GLY A 208 13.03 6.05 -1.06
C GLY A 208 12.80 5.19 -2.30
N MET A 209 13.18 3.93 -2.26
CA MET A 209 13.00 3.01 -3.39
C MET A 209 12.63 1.59 -2.91
N GLY A 210 11.88 0.88 -3.76
CA GLY A 210 11.59 -0.54 -3.60
C GLY A 210 12.47 -1.39 -4.48
N ILE A 211 12.96 -2.46 -3.90
CA ILE A 211 13.95 -3.37 -4.48
C ILE A 211 13.34 -4.76 -4.51
N GLN A 212 13.28 -5.37 -5.70
CA GLN A 212 12.86 -6.74 -5.91
C GLN A 212 14.09 -7.63 -6.08
N PHE A 213 14.11 -8.76 -5.40
CA PHE A 213 15.16 -9.77 -5.55
C PHE A 213 14.90 -10.56 -6.84
N GLU A 214 15.94 -10.67 -7.69
CA GLU A 214 15.89 -11.45 -8.94
C GLU A 214 16.61 -12.79 -8.80
N GLN A 215 17.74 -12.78 -8.08
CA GLN A 215 18.54 -13.98 -7.81
C GLN A 215 19.08 -13.90 -6.38
N ALA A 216 18.63 -14.82 -5.55
CA ALA A 216 19.21 -15.13 -4.26
C ALA A 216 19.69 -16.58 -4.28
N ASP A 217 20.81 -16.88 -3.63
CA ASP A 217 21.22 -18.25 -3.43
C ASP A 217 20.17 -18.99 -2.59
N PHE A 218 20.07 -20.31 -2.78
CA PHE A 218 19.08 -21.11 -2.07
C PHE A 218 19.18 -20.95 -0.54
N GLN A 219 20.41 -20.88 0.00
CA GLN A 219 20.63 -20.67 1.44
C GLN A 219 20.17 -19.30 1.91
N GLU A 220 20.41 -18.24 1.11
CA GLU A 220 19.97 -16.87 1.41
C GLU A 220 18.45 -16.77 1.36
N GLN A 221 17.83 -17.35 0.33
CA GLN A 221 16.38 -17.36 0.19
C GLN A 221 15.70 -18.14 1.31
N SER A 222 16.23 -19.31 1.67
CA SER A 222 15.69 -20.13 2.76
C SER A 222 15.77 -19.41 4.11
N ALA A 223 16.89 -18.78 4.39
CA ALA A 223 17.09 -18.01 5.62
C ALA A 223 16.15 -16.79 5.70
N LEU A 224 15.95 -16.12 4.57
CA LEU A 224 15.05 -14.99 4.45
C LEU A 224 13.59 -15.42 4.65
N ASP A 225 13.18 -16.51 4.01
CA ASP A 225 11.83 -17.07 4.11
C ASP A 225 11.50 -17.47 5.55
N GLU A 226 12.42 -18.17 6.20
CA GLU A 226 12.29 -18.59 7.61
C GLU A 226 12.18 -17.38 8.54
N PHE A 227 13.01 -16.35 8.35
CA PHE A 227 12.98 -15.14 9.15
C PHE A 227 11.63 -14.42 8.99
N VAL A 228 11.17 -14.20 7.76
CA VAL A 228 9.90 -13.53 7.47
C VAL A 228 8.73 -14.33 8.06
N ASP A 229 8.72 -15.66 7.89
CA ASP A 229 7.65 -16.52 8.42
C ASP A 229 7.57 -16.50 9.94
N ARG A 230 8.71 -16.50 10.65
CA ARG A 230 8.74 -16.39 12.12
C ARG A 230 8.20 -15.05 12.62
N GLN A 231 8.50 -13.96 11.93
CA GLN A 231 8.00 -12.63 12.31
C GLN A 231 6.50 -12.48 12.11
N ILE A 232 5.94 -13.18 11.12
CA ILE A 232 4.51 -13.12 10.81
C ILE A 232 3.71 -14.09 11.70
N ASN A 233 4.27 -15.25 12.02
CA ASN A 233 3.62 -16.31 12.80
C ASN A 233 4.46 -16.69 14.04
N PRO A 234 4.55 -15.84 15.07
CA PRO A 234 5.37 -16.11 16.24
C PRO A 234 4.92 -17.37 17.03
N SER A 235 3.70 -17.85 16.81
CA SER A 235 3.11 -19.00 17.54
C SER A 235 3.50 -20.38 16.96
N ARG A 236 4.33 -20.48 15.93
CA ARG A 236 4.76 -21.76 15.31
C ARG A 236 6.18 -22.20 15.74
N SER A 237 6.79 -21.51 16.70
CA SER A 237 8.14 -21.82 17.20
C SER A 237 8.06 -22.37 18.62
N THR A 238 7.46 -23.53 18.78
CA THR A 238 7.58 -24.38 19.99
C THR A 238 7.77 -25.82 19.55
#